data_9a9d852702faa0572542a093d7d739af
#
_entry.id   9a9d852702faa0572542a093d7d739af
#
_cell.length_a   1.000
_cell.length_b   1.000
_cell.length_c   1.000
_cell.angle_alpha   90.00
_cell.angle_beta   90.00
_cell.angle_gamma   90.00
#
_symmetry.space_group_name_H-M   'P 1'
#
loop_
_entity.id
_entity.type
_entity.pdbx_description
1 polymer ?
#
loop_
_entity_poly.entity_id
_entity_poly.type
_entity_poly.pdbx_seq_one_letter_code
_entity_poly.pdbx_strand_id
1 'polypeptide(L)'
;RPSFNLTDDEKELRKDIVVEALKYKGVGYLYGGSSPFGFDCSGFVQFVYEKFGINLPRTVKEMEKKGTWVKRQDLIAGDLVIFHNPRHVGIYASKGRFVHASTSRGVVRDKLDSEYYQKRFVGGKNIISSLSF
;
A
#
# COMPACT_ATOMS: atom_id res chain seq x y z
N ARG A 1 -14.22 6.90 -7.11
CA ARG A 1 -14.91 5.67 -6.66
C ARG A 1 -15.93 6.02 -5.58
N PRO A 2 -17.20 5.83 -5.87
CA PRO A 2 -18.22 6.08 -4.86
C PRO A 2 -18.17 5.02 -3.75
N SER A 3 -18.24 5.45 -2.49
CA SER A 3 -18.14 4.55 -1.35
C SER A 3 -19.35 3.61 -1.23
N PHE A 4 -20.50 3.98 -1.78
CA PHE A 4 -21.69 3.14 -1.70
C PHE A 4 -21.59 1.87 -2.55
N ASN A 5 -20.57 1.77 -3.45
CA ASN A 5 -20.33 0.56 -4.23
C ASN A 5 -19.58 -0.52 -3.43
N LEU A 6 -19.12 -0.19 -2.22
CA LEU A 6 -18.37 -1.12 -1.40
C LEU A 6 -19.32 -1.93 -0.52
N THR A 7 -19.08 -3.25 -0.43
CA THR A 7 -19.75 -4.10 0.54
C THR A 7 -19.20 -3.82 1.93
N ASP A 8 -19.94 -4.20 2.96
CA ASP A 8 -19.46 -4.08 4.34
C ASP A 8 -18.22 -4.95 4.56
N ASP A 9 -18.19 -6.14 3.95
CA ASP A 9 -17.04 -7.05 4.04
C ASP A 9 -15.80 -6.41 3.42
N GLU A 10 -15.93 -5.75 2.28
CA GLU A 10 -14.81 -5.06 1.66
C GLU A 10 -14.31 -3.92 2.51
N LYS A 11 -15.22 -3.12 3.10
CA LYS A 11 -14.84 -2.01 3.98
C LYS A 11 -14.06 -2.51 5.19
N GLU A 12 -14.51 -3.61 5.78
CA GLU A 12 -13.85 -4.20 6.94
C GLU A 12 -12.46 -4.72 6.57
N LEU A 13 -12.35 -5.42 5.45
CA LEU A 13 -11.07 -5.93 4.98
C LEU A 13 -10.07 -4.79 4.75
N ARG A 14 -10.52 -3.71 4.11
CA ARG A 14 -9.65 -2.55 3.84
C ARG A 14 -9.15 -1.91 5.12
N LYS A 15 -10.02 -1.76 6.11
CA LYS A 15 -9.66 -1.23 7.42
C LYS A 15 -8.64 -2.15 8.09
N ASP A 16 -8.87 -3.45 8.07
CA ASP A 16 -8.00 -4.42 8.73
C ASP A 16 -6.61 -4.44 8.11
N ILE A 17 -6.52 -4.27 6.79
CA ILE A 17 -5.23 -4.19 6.10
C ILE A 17 -4.41 -2.99 6.62
N VAL A 18 -5.05 -1.84 6.77
CA VAL A 18 -4.36 -0.64 7.27
C VAL A 18 -3.92 -0.84 8.73
N VAL A 19 -4.80 -1.40 9.56
CA VAL A 19 -4.48 -1.69 10.97
C VAL A 19 -3.29 -2.64 11.05
N GLU A 20 -3.29 -3.68 10.22
CA GLU A 20 -2.18 -4.63 10.18
C GLU A 20 -0.88 -3.95 9.77
N ALA A 21 -0.92 -3.12 8.73
CA ALA A 21 0.25 -2.39 8.25
C ALA A 21 0.87 -1.54 9.37
N LEU A 22 0.03 -0.86 10.13
CA LEU A 22 0.49 0.04 11.20
C LEU A 22 1.15 -0.69 12.37
N LYS A 23 0.90 -1.99 12.53
CA LYS A 23 1.54 -2.79 13.59
C LYS A 23 3.05 -2.88 13.41
N TYR A 24 3.55 -2.69 12.20
CA TYR A 24 4.98 -2.84 11.88
C TYR A 24 5.74 -1.52 11.85
N LYS A 25 5.13 -0.43 12.29
CA LYS A 25 5.81 0.86 12.37
C LYS A 25 7.11 0.72 13.15
N GLY A 26 8.17 1.29 12.59
CA GLY A 26 9.49 1.23 13.21
C GLY A 26 10.37 0.06 12.77
N VAL A 27 9.81 -0.94 12.09
CA VAL A 27 10.62 -2.02 11.52
C VAL A 27 11.54 -1.41 10.46
N GLY A 28 12.84 -1.73 10.54
CA GLY A 28 13.85 -1.13 9.66
C GLY A 28 13.73 -1.59 8.22
N TYR A 29 14.30 -0.77 7.32
CA TYR A 29 14.39 -1.14 5.92
C TYR A 29 15.49 -2.17 5.72
N LEU A 30 15.22 -3.17 4.89
CA LEU A 30 16.20 -4.19 4.51
C LEU A 30 16.00 -4.51 3.03
N TYR A 31 17.01 -4.25 2.21
CA TYR A 31 16.96 -4.58 0.79
C TYR A 31 16.66 -6.07 0.61
N GLY A 32 15.64 -6.38 -0.17
CA GLY A 32 15.19 -7.76 -0.37
C GLY A 32 14.38 -8.33 0.78
N GLY A 33 14.12 -7.55 1.82
CA GLY A 33 13.41 -8.02 3.01
C GLY A 33 11.91 -8.10 2.83
N SER A 34 11.30 -9.15 3.41
CA SER A 34 9.86 -9.37 3.35
C SER A 34 9.33 -9.99 4.64
N SER A 35 9.98 -9.71 5.76
CA SER A 35 9.60 -10.21 7.08
C SER A 35 9.79 -9.13 8.12
N PRO A 36 9.26 -9.31 9.35
CA PRO A 36 9.45 -8.33 10.43
C PRO A 36 10.90 -8.11 10.88
N PHE A 37 11.86 -8.88 10.36
CA PHE A 37 13.28 -8.60 10.58
C PHE A 37 13.78 -7.45 9.71
N GLY A 38 13.01 -7.06 8.72
CA GLY A 38 13.32 -5.95 7.82
C GLY A 38 12.53 -6.08 6.53
N PHE A 39 12.08 -4.95 6.01
CA PHE A 39 11.27 -4.90 4.78
C PHE A 39 11.88 -3.98 3.75
N ASP A 40 11.81 -4.37 2.46
CA ASP A 40 11.83 -3.35 1.41
C ASP A 40 10.39 -2.92 1.12
N CYS A 41 10.18 -1.98 0.20
CA CYS A 41 8.86 -1.39 0.00
C CYS A 41 7.83 -2.42 -0.47
N SER A 42 8.15 -3.19 -1.49
CA SER A 42 7.22 -4.20 -2.01
C SER A 42 7.10 -5.41 -1.08
N GLY A 43 8.19 -5.77 -0.39
CA GLY A 43 8.18 -6.85 0.60
C GLY A 43 7.24 -6.55 1.77
N PHE A 44 7.21 -5.31 2.21
CA PHE A 44 6.28 -4.88 3.25
C PHE A 44 4.82 -5.04 2.81
N VAL A 45 4.50 -4.50 1.64
CA VAL A 45 3.13 -4.56 1.11
C VAL A 45 2.71 -6.02 0.89
N GLN A 46 3.59 -6.83 0.28
CA GLN A 46 3.32 -8.24 0.06
C GLN A 46 3.05 -8.97 1.37
N PHE A 47 3.87 -8.72 2.39
CA PHE A 47 3.73 -9.34 3.71
C PHE A 47 2.38 -9.00 4.37
N VAL A 48 2.00 -7.72 4.35
CA VAL A 48 0.74 -7.28 4.95
C VAL A 48 -0.45 -7.93 4.26
N TYR A 49 -0.48 -7.90 2.92
CA TYR A 49 -1.59 -8.49 2.17
C TYR A 49 -1.68 -10.00 2.35
N GLU A 50 -0.55 -10.71 2.51
CA GLU A 50 -0.55 -12.15 2.74
C GLU A 50 -1.26 -12.54 4.03
N LYS A 51 -1.27 -11.66 5.04
CA LYS A 51 -2.01 -11.91 6.28
C LYS A 51 -3.50 -12.08 6.04
N PHE A 52 -4.00 -11.60 4.91
CA PHE A 52 -5.42 -11.68 4.54
C PHE A 52 -5.66 -12.65 3.38
N GLY A 53 -4.66 -13.49 3.07
CA GLY A 53 -4.78 -14.48 2.01
C GLY A 53 -4.67 -13.90 0.61
N ILE A 54 -4.16 -12.69 0.47
CA ILE A 54 -4.02 -12.02 -0.83
C ILE A 54 -2.56 -12.09 -1.26
N ASN A 55 -2.31 -12.80 -2.36
CA ASN A 55 -0.96 -12.95 -2.89
C ASN A 55 -0.66 -11.85 -3.89
N LEU A 56 0.34 -11.01 -3.57
CA LEU A 56 0.82 -9.98 -4.47
C LEU A 56 2.17 -10.38 -5.05
N PRO A 57 2.50 -9.88 -6.26
CA PRO A 57 3.84 -10.09 -6.81
C PRO A 57 4.90 -9.46 -5.92
N ARG A 58 6.16 -9.92 -6.08
CA ARG A 58 7.26 -9.50 -5.22
C ARG A 58 7.77 -8.08 -5.49
N THR A 59 7.60 -7.55 -6.72
CA THR A 59 8.18 -6.27 -7.11
C THR A 59 7.11 -5.23 -7.41
N VAL A 60 7.47 -3.95 -7.26
CA VAL A 60 6.57 -2.84 -7.59
C VAL A 60 6.13 -2.92 -9.06
N LYS A 61 7.07 -3.18 -9.96
CA LYS A 61 6.79 -3.27 -11.39
C LYS A 61 5.70 -4.30 -11.69
N GLU A 62 5.77 -5.46 -11.05
CA GLU A 62 4.76 -6.50 -11.24
C GLU A 62 3.44 -6.16 -10.54
N MET A 63 3.50 -5.47 -9.40
CA MET A 63 2.29 -5.02 -8.70
C MET A 63 1.48 -4.04 -9.55
N GLU A 64 2.15 -3.21 -10.34
CA GLU A 64 1.49 -2.24 -11.23
C GLU A 64 0.62 -2.93 -12.28
N LYS A 65 0.85 -4.21 -12.56
CA LYS A 65 0.07 -4.98 -13.53
C LYS A 65 -1.19 -5.58 -12.92
N LYS A 66 -1.38 -5.47 -11.61
CA LYS A 66 -2.52 -6.06 -10.90
C LYS A 66 -3.58 -5.01 -10.64
N GLY A 67 -4.84 -5.46 -10.53
CA GLY A 67 -5.95 -4.59 -10.18
C GLY A 67 -6.19 -3.48 -11.20
N THR A 68 -6.84 -2.42 -10.75
CA THR A 68 -7.19 -1.27 -11.59
C THR A 68 -6.57 0.00 -11.03
N TRP A 69 -6.18 0.91 -11.94
CA TRP A 69 -5.65 2.21 -11.54
C TRP A 69 -6.72 3.06 -10.87
N VAL A 70 -6.30 3.81 -9.85
CA VAL A 70 -7.17 4.71 -9.07
C VAL A 70 -6.53 6.08 -9.06
N LYS A 71 -7.34 7.11 -9.35
CA LYS A 71 -6.87 8.50 -9.27
C LYS A 71 -6.67 8.89 -7.81
N ARG A 72 -5.82 9.89 -7.58
CA ARG A 72 -5.50 10.36 -6.23
C ARG A 72 -6.75 10.67 -5.42
N GLN A 73 -7.71 11.40 -5.99
CA GLN A 73 -8.92 11.81 -5.27
C GLN A 73 -9.86 10.64 -4.94
N ASP A 74 -9.64 9.50 -5.58
CA ASP A 74 -10.49 8.31 -5.39
C ASP A 74 -9.86 7.26 -4.48
N LEU A 75 -8.67 7.55 -3.92
CA LEU A 75 -7.99 6.61 -3.02
C LEU A 75 -8.80 6.33 -1.78
N ILE A 76 -8.89 5.07 -1.40
CA ILE A 76 -9.50 4.63 -0.14
C ILE A 76 -8.57 3.65 0.57
N ALA A 77 -8.86 3.42 1.86
CA ALA A 77 -8.04 2.56 2.70
C ALA A 77 -7.75 1.22 2.03
N GLY A 78 -6.50 0.80 2.09
CA GLY A 78 -6.06 -0.48 1.54
C GLY A 78 -5.69 -0.46 0.06
N ASP A 79 -5.93 0.65 -0.65
CA ASP A 79 -5.40 0.78 -2.01
C ASP A 79 -3.88 0.87 -1.95
N LEU A 80 -3.20 0.38 -2.98
CA LEU A 80 -1.77 0.63 -3.11
C LEU A 80 -1.56 2.04 -3.63
N VAL A 81 -0.47 2.66 -3.23
CA VAL A 81 -0.01 3.92 -3.81
C VAL A 81 1.33 3.65 -4.50
N ILE A 82 1.44 4.06 -5.75
CA ILE A 82 2.58 3.76 -6.61
C ILE A 82 3.34 5.05 -6.93
N PHE A 83 4.66 4.96 -6.81
CA PHE A 83 5.57 6.06 -7.13
C PHE A 83 6.62 5.59 -8.13
N HIS A 84 7.14 6.54 -8.93
CA HIS A 84 8.26 6.26 -9.84
C HIS A 84 9.40 7.24 -9.57
N ASN A 85 10.60 6.86 -10.03
CA ASN A 85 11.81 7.66 -9.99
C ASN A 85 12.30 7.94 -8.56
N PRO A 86 12.54 6.91 -7.76
CA PRO A 86 12.52 5.47 -8.06
C PRO A 86 11.15 4.85 -7.84
N ARG A 87 10.96 3.64 -8.36
CA ARG A 87 9.74 2.87 -8.10
C ARG A 87 9.60 2.59 -6.62
N HIS A 88 8.39 2.80 -6.12
CA HIS A 88 8.09 2.63 -4.71
C HIS A 88 6.61 2.33 -4.54
N VAL A 89 6.24 1.68 -3.46
CA VAL A 89 4.85 1.33 -3.18
C VAL A 89 4.57 1.45 -1.69
N GLY A 90 3.35 1.85 -1.38
CA GLY A 90 2.84 1.84 -0.01
C GLY A 90 1.37 1.49 0.00
N ILE A 91 0.76 1.54 1.18
CA ILE A 91 -0.64 1.24 1.40
C ILE A 91 -1.34 2.51 1.87
N TYR A 92 -2.35 2.95 1.12
CA TYR A 92 -3.10 4.16 1.49
C TYR A 92 -3.89 3.89 2.78
N ALA A 93 -3.80 4.81 3.73
CA ALA A 93 -4.50 4.71 5.00
C ALA A 93 -5.77 5.57 4.98
N SER A 94 -5.62 6.89 5.07
CA SER A 94 -6.72 7.84 5.08
C SER A 94 -6.18 9.26 5.02
N LYS A 95 -7.02 10.20 4.60
CA LYS A 95 -6.72 11.64 4.67
C LYS A 95 -5.37 12.02 4.06
N GLY A 96 -5.07 11.44 2.91
CA GLY A 96 -3.84 11.74 2.19
C GLY A 96 -2.58 11.09 2.76
N ARG A 97 -2.72 10.13 3.66
CA ARG A 97 -1.57 9.46 4.28
C ARG A 97 -1.46 8.01 3.86
N PHE A 98 -0.23 7.52 3.83
CA PHE A 98 0.05 6.13 3.43
C PHE A 98 1.13 5.53 4.32
N VAL A 99 1.12 4.20 4.45
CA VAL A 99 2.08 3.43 5.25
C VAL A 99 3.03 2.72 4.29
N HIS A 100 4.33 2.83 4.53
CA HIS A 100 5.32 2.24 3.64
C HIS A 100 6.64 1.98 4.36
N ALA A 101 7.50 1.17 3.74
CA ALA A 101 8.86 0.94 4.23
C ALA A 101 9.78 1.98 3.59
N SER A 102 10.15 3.01 4.34
CA SER A 102 11.07 4.05 3.91
C SER A 102 12.50 3.55 4.04
N THR A 103 13.35 3.84 3.03
CA THR A 103 14.74 3.41 3.05
C THR A 103 15.51 3.98 4.25
N SER A 104 15.17 5.19 4.68
CA SER A 104 15.90 5.86 5.77
C SER A 104 15.22 5.77 7.13
N ARG A 105 13.90 5.53 7.15
CA ARG A 105 13.14 5.58 8.42
C ARG A 105 12.40 4.29 8.74
N GLY A 106 12.46 3.28 7.87
CA GLY A 106 11.73 2.04 8.06
C GLY A 106 10.24 2.22 7.81
N VAL A 107 9.42 1.38 8.41
CA VAL A 107 7.97 1.46 8.24
C VAL A 107 7.43 2.69 8.97
N VAL A 108 6.85 3.60 8.20
CA VAL A 108 6.30 4.88 8.68
C VAL A 108 5.04 5.23 7.91
N ARG A 109 4.31 6.21 8.44
CA ARG A 109 3.16 6.82 7.77
C ARG A 109 3.56 8.22 7.31
N ASP A 110 3.43 8.47 6.01
CA ASP A 110 3.79 9.75 5.39
C ASP A 110 2.60 10.36 4.65
N LYS A 111 2.75 11.62 4.27
CA LYS A 111 1.75 12.36 3.49
C LYS A 111 2.06 12.26 2.01
N LEU A 112 1.03 11.99 1.20
CA LEU A 112 1.15 12.00 -0.26
C LEU A 112 1.50 13.39 -0.81
N ASP A 113 1.05 14.44 -0.14
CA ASP A 113 1.30 15.80 -0.60
C ASP A 113 2.62 16.39 -0.10
N SER A 114 3.47 15.60 0.57
CA SER A 114 4.83 16.04 0.85
C SER A 114 5.57 16.26 -0.47
N GLU A 115 6.54 17.17 -0.49
CA GLU A 115 7.22 17.53 -1.73
C GLU A 115 7.82 16.32 -2.45
N TYR A 116 8.49 15.45 -1.71
CA TYR A 116 9.14 14.28 -2.28
C TYR A 116 8.14 13.32 -2.95
N TYR A 117 7.07 12.95 -2.25
CA TYR A 117 6.12 11.95 -2.75
C TYR A 117 5.15 12.52 -3.77
N GLN A 118 4.74 13.78 -3.62
CA GLN A 118 3.86 14.43 -4.57
C GLN A 118 4.43 14.42 -5.98
N LYS A 119 5.73 14.67 -6.11
CA LYS A 119 6.41 14.70 -7.41
C LYS A 119 6.54 13.33 -8.05
N ARG A 120 6.51 12.28 -7.25
CA ARG A 120 6.77 10.90 -7.70
C ARG A 120 5.51 10.06 -7.82
N PHE A 121 4.40 10.55 -7.32
CA PHE A 121 3.14 9.80 -7.32
C PHE A 121 2.66 9.54 -8.74
N VAL A 122 2.38 8.26 -9.06
CA VAL A 122 1.87 7.83 -10.36
C VAL A 122 0.36 7.60 -10.29
N GLY A 123 -0.09 6.95 -9.25
CA GLY A 123 -1.50 6.62 -9.10
C GLY A 123 -1.68 5.57 -8.01
N GLY A 124 -2.92 5.26 -7.72
CA GLY A 124 -3.26 4.16 -6.84
C GLY A 124 -3.55 2.89 -7.62
N LYS A 125 -3.52 1.76 -6.93
CA LYS A 125 -3.94 0.47 -7.47
C LYS A 125 -4.97 -0.15 -6.55
N ASN A 126 -6.14 -0.43 -7.09
CA ASN A 126 -7.19 -1.13 -6.36
C ASN A 126 -7.06 -2.62 -6.65
N ILE A 127 -6.50 -3.33 -5.70
CA ILE A 127 -6.33 -4.79 -5.77
C ILE A 127 -7.58 -5.48 -5.23
N ILE A 128 -8.17 -4.91 -4.19
CA ILE A 128 -9.16 -5.58 -3.33
C ILE A 128 -10.50 -5.76 -4.04
N SER A 129 -10.97 -4.76 -4.77
CA SER A 129 -12.26 -4.85 -5.45
C SER A 129 -12.29 -5.86 -6.60
N SER A 130 -11.13 -6.36 -7.05
CA SER A 130 -11.05 -7.41 -8.06
C SER A 130 -11.27 -8.80 -7.46
N LEU A 131 -11.28 -8.91 -6.12
CA LEU A 131 -11.49 -10.17 -5.41
C LEU A 131 -13.00 -10.45 -5.30
N SER A 132 -13.33 -11.73 -5.17
CA SER A 132 -14.72 -12.13 -4.92
C SER A 132 -15.06 -11.98 -3.44
N PHE A 133 -16.22 -11.42 -3.20
CA PHE A 133 -16.77 -11.27 -1.85
C PHE A 133 -18.15 -11.89 -1.75
#